data_9ba23b8111359c77ee7133df24f6ee5e
#
_entry.id   9ba23b8111359c77ee7133df24f6ee5e
#
_cell.length_a   1.000
_cell.length_b   1.000
_cell.length_c   1.000
_cell.angle_alpha   90.00
_cell.angle_beta   90.00
_cell.angle_gamma   90.00
#
_symmetry.space_group_name_H-M   'P 1'
#
loop_
_entity.id
_entity.type
_entity.pdbx_description
1 polymer ?
#
loop_
_entity_poly.entity_id
_entity_poly.type
_entity_poly.pdbx_seq_one_letter_code
_entity_poly.pdbx_strand_id
1 'polypeptide(L)'
;MDRNLHLNDIVTVGTHNSYKTALPDAVMALVRAAAPARADELDYRHRPLSEQLDAGARQIEIDVYADPAGGRFLDPAALRAAGVRLDPARRAALAEPGFKVMHVQDVDVLSTCVTLRACLGTIRRWSIAHPDHAPILLMFNAKADPSPVPGGTAALPFDAPTFDALDREIRAVFPPAAMITPDDVQRGWPTLRDAVTHGGWPTLGQSRGKVLFALDEDAPVVARYRGARRSLEGRVFFINTDEASPAAAYLTLNDPIEDTARIRAAVRAGFIVRTRADSGTAEARANDTRRREAALASGAQFVSTDYLWPEPKLANGYQVRLPGGVAVACNPLRAAARCAGLAVETAGPPDNAYLSAEATPDGLRVLPPPPRPGSAAARADRAMFAATRRLAGSPRWQVAQSDVVTEAFDHFACALGAKLTPATVPVLARLLDRAGTAGVVDPVKRYYQVRRPWLGTRAPICQPRTAALAANGDYPSGHAAGGWMEALILAELAPDRATEILARGRAFGESRMICGAHSKSAVEAGWLAGAAANAALHADATFRADLEAARSELARARQDAPVPDRATCRAEAAALR
;
A
#
# COMPACT_ATOMS: atom_id res chain seq x y z
N MET A 1 2.66 18.49 8.60
CA MET A 1 3.38 17.88 7.47
C MET A 1 2.75 18.29 6.15
N ASP A 2 1.48 18.05 5.90
CA ASP A 2 0.79 18.24 4.61
C ASP A 2 0.78 19.68 4.04
N ARG A 3 0.89 20.71 4.89
CA ARG A 3 0.97 22.12 4.45
C ARG A 3 2.37 22.57 4.06
N ASN A 4 3.41 21.85 4.49
CA ASN A 4 4.81 22.24 4.36
C ASN A 4 5.60 21.35 3.40
N LEU A 5 4.99 20.29 2.89
CA LEU A 5 5.55 19.41 1.87
C LEU A 5 4.78 19.60 0.57
N HIS A 6 5.50 19.56 -0.54
CA HIS A 6 4.94 19.53 -1.89
C HIS A 6 4.99 18.12 -2.48
N LEU A 7 4.26 17.88 -3.56
CA LEU A 7 4.21 16.59 -4.23
C LEU A 7 5.60 16.06 -4.61
N ASN A 8 6.55 16.92 -4.97
CA ASN A 8 7.90 16.53 -5.33
C ASN A 8 8.87 16.42 -4.12
N ASP A 9 8.37 16.58 -2.90
CA ASP A 9 9.15 16.41 -1.66
C ASP A 9 9.04 15.00 -1.04
N ILE A 10 8.39 14.07 -1.73
CA ILE A 10 8.22 12.68 -1.29
C ILE A 10 9.09 11.72 -2.10
N VAL A 11 9.27 10.51 -1.57
CA VAL A 11 9.79 9.34 -2.28
C VAL A 11 8.90 8.14 -2.00
N THR A 12 8.68 7.32 -3.02
CA THR A 12 7.87 6.11 -2.95
C THR A 12 8.37 5.04 -3.90
N VAL A 13 7.97 3.80 -3.65
CA VAL A 13 8.19 2.67 -4.56
C VAL A 13 6.92 2.43 -5.37
N GLY A 14 7.09 1.97 -6.59
CA GLY A 14 6.03 1.52 -7.47
C GLY A 14 6.46 0.30 -8.29
N THR A 15 5.64 -0.12 -9.22
CA THR A 15 5.89 -1.30 -10.02
C THR A 15 6.00 -0.97 -11.52
N HIS A 16 6.85 -1.71 -12.21
CA HIS A 16 6.99 -1.71 -13.67
C HIS A 16 6.04 -2.76 -14.25
N ASN A 17 5.35 -2.44 -15.35
CA ASN A 17 4.33 -3.32 -15.94
C ASN A 17 3.35 -3.89 -14.90
N SER A 18 2.78 -3.03 -14.09
CA SER A 18 2.05 -3.38 -12.85
C SER A 18 0.88 -4.35 -13.04
N TYR A 19 0.34 -4.42 -14.25
CA TYR A 19 -0.78 -5.28 -14.65
C TYR A 19 -0.35 -6.71 -15.02
N LYS A 20 0.97 -6.95 -15.22
CA LYS A 20 1.51 -8.19 -15.79
C LYS A 20 1.30 -9.40 -14.87
N THR A 21 0.79 -10.50 -15.45
CA THR A 21 0.74 -11.81 -14.79
C THR A 21 1.87 -12.72 -15.31
N ALA A 22 2.10 -13.87 -14.66
CA ALA A 22 3.03 -14.86 -15.18
C ALA A 22 2.57 -15.36 -16.56
N LEU A 23 3.53 -15.58 -17.47
CA LEU A 23 3.26 -16.33 -18.69
C LEU A 23 2.91 -17.79 -18.35
N PRO A 24 1.97 -18.42 -19.07
CA PRO A 24 1.76 -19.85 -18.98
C PRO A 24 3.04 -20.63 -19.31
N ASP A 25 3.32 -21.70 -18.58
CA ASP A 25 4.57 -22.48 -18.73
C ASP A 25 4.81 -22.93 -20.18
N ALA A 26 3.76 -23.34 -20.90
CA ALA A 26 3.86 -23.72 -22.31
C ALA A 26 4.28 -22.56 -23.22
N VAL A 27 3.79 -21.34 -22.95
CA VAL A 27 4.20 -20.12 -23.68
C VAL A 27 5.64 -19.75 -23.33
N MET A 28 5.98 -19.78 -22.03
CA MET A 28 7.35 -19.52 -21.56
C MET A 28 8.36 -20.49 -22.19
N ALA A 29 8.00 -21.76 -22.35
CA ALA A 29 8.85 -22.76 -23.03
C ALA A 29 9.11 -22.39 -24.50
N LEU A 30 8.09 -21.91 -25.23
CA LEU A 30 8.27 -21.43 -26.62
C LEU A 30 9.17 -20.19 -26.67
N VAL A 31 8.95 -19.21 -25.79
CA VAL A 31 9.79 -18.02 -25.72
C VAL A 31 11.25 -18.39 -25.39
N ARG A 32 11.46 -19.29 -24.43
CA ARG A 32 12.78 -19.73 -24.01
C ARG A 32 13.52 -20.48 -25.15
N ALA A 33 12.80 -21.27 -25.94
CA ALA A 33 13.37 -21.95 -27.10
C ALA A 33 13.78 -20.97 -28.21
N ALA A 34 13.01 -19.91 -28.43
CA ALA A 34 13.25 -18.90 -29.46
C ALA A 34 14.26 -17.82 -29.05
N ALA A 35 14.23 -17.39 -27.80
CA ALA A 35 15.02 -16.26 -27.28
C ALA A 35 15.25 -16.42 -25.77
N PRO A 36 16.26 -17.22 -25.33
CA PRO A 36 16.46 -17.53 -23.90
C PRO A 36 16.61 -16.30 -22.99
N ALA A 37 17.36 -15.28 -23.41
CA ALA A 37 17.56 -14.06 -22.64
C ALA A 37 16.23 -13.29 -22.43
N ARG A 38 15.40 -13.21 -23.45
CA ARG A 38 14.06 -12.58 -23.36
C ARG A 38 13.11 -13.36 -22.45
N ALA A 39 13.25 -14.69 -22.40
CA ALA A 39 12.46 -15.51 -21.48
C ALA A 39 12.75 -15.14 -20.01
N ASP A 40 14.01 -14.90 -19.67
CA ASP A 40 14.38 -14.48 -18.31
C ASP A 40 13.89 -13.07 -17.99
N GLU A 41 13.96 -12.13 -18.93
CA GLU A 41 13.41 -10.77 -18.78
C GLU A 41 11.89 -10.76 -18.60
N LEU A 42 11.16 -11.73 -19.17
CA LEU A 42 9.71 -11.86 -19.08
C LEU A 42 9.22 -12.67 -17.87
N ASP A 43 10.13 -13.38 -17.16
CA ASP A 43 9.76 -14.28 -16.06
C ASP A 43 9.61 -13.54 -14.72
N TYR A 44 8.67 -12.63 -14.68
CA TYR A 44 8.19 -11.96 -13.45
C TYR A 44 6.68 -11.72 -13.53
N ARG A 45 6.09 -11.37 -12.40
CA ARG A 45 4.64 -11.13 -12.29
C ARG A 45 4.32 -10.18 -11.16
N HIS A 46 3.13 -9.59 -11.24
CA HIS A 46 2.58 -8.77 -10.17
C HIS A 46 1.28 -9.36 -9.63
N ARG A 47 0.95 -8.97 -8.39
CA ARG A 47 -0.36 -9.18 -7.80
C ARG A 47 -1.35 -8.16 -8.37
N PRO A 48 -2.69 -8.32 -8.14
CA PRO A 48 -3.68 -7.33 -8.55
C PRO A 48 -3.32 -5.90 -8.13
N LEU A 49 -3.73 -4.90 -8.92
CA LEU A 49 -3.37 -3.49 -8.70
C LEU A 49 -3.79 -2.98 -7.31
N SER A 50 -4.96 -3.40 -6.79
CA SER A 50 -5.40 -3.04 -5.44
C SER A 50 -4.44 -3.53 -4.36
N GLU A 51 -3.96 -4.77 -4.46
CA GLU A 51 -3.00 -5.32 -3.51
C GLU A 51 -1.66 -4.58 -3.56
N GLN A 52 -1.20 -4.17 -4.76
CA GLN A 52 0.01 -3.38 -4.89
C GLN A 52 -0.13 -2.01 -4.21
N LEU A 53 -1.30 -1.36 -4.34
CA LEU A 53 -1.60 -0.10 -3.68
C LEU A 53 -1.70 -0.26 -2.14
N ASP A 54 -2.31 -1.34 -1.66
CA ASP A 54 -2.35 -1.70 -0.24
C ASP A 54 -0.94 -1.92 0.31
N ALA A 55 -0.07 -2.55 -0.48
CA ALA A 55 1.34 -2.76 -0.17
C ALA A 55 2.19 -1.48 -0.16
N GLY A 56 1.60 -0.36 -0.48
CA GLY A 56 2.27 0.94 -0.47
C GLY A 56 2.83 1.39 -1.81
N ALA A 57 2.57 0.68 -2.93
CA ALA A 57 2.93 1.20 -4.25
C ALA A 57 2.19 2.51 -4.52
N ARG A 58 2.93 3.54 -4.97
CA ARG A 58 2.38 4.84 -5.36
C ARG A 58 2.81 5.25 -6.77
N GLN A 59 3.37 4.31 -7.53
CA GLN A 59 3.55 4.39 -8.97
C GLN A 59 3.10 3.08 -9.59
N ILE A 60 2.27 3.17 -10.61
CA ILE A 60 1.68 2.06 -11.37
C ILE A 60 1.98 2.32 -12.84
N GLU A 61 2.53 1.34 -13.52
CA GLU A 61 2.85 1.43 -14.95
C GLU A 61 1.86 0.60 -15.76
N ILE A 62 1.35 1.17 -16.85
CA ILE A 62 0.33 0.58 -17.71
C ILE A 62 0.72 0.76 -19.18
N ASP A 63 0.97 -0.34 -19.87
CA ASP A 63 1.14 -0.36 -21.32
C ASP A 63 -0.23 -0.45 -22.00
N VAL A 64 -0.48 0.42 -22.96
CA VAL A 64 -1.77 0.48 -23.65
C VAL A 64 -1.64 0.26 -25.15
N TYR A 65 -2.56 -0.51 -25.70
CA TYR A 65 -2.75 -0.74 -27.13
C TYR A 65 -4.10 -0.18 -27.57
N ALA A 66 -4.11 0.59 -28.64
CA ALA A 66 -5.36 1.11 -29.22
C ALA A 66 -6.14 -0.02 -29.91
N ASP A 67 -7.42 -0.14 -29.58
CA ASP A 67 -8.34 -1.09 -30.20
C ASP A 67 -9.76 -0.50 -30.27
N PRO A 68 -9.95 0.57 -31.08
CA PRO A 68 -11.21 1.33 -31.09
C PRO A 68 -12.43 0.54 -31.57
N ALA A 69 -12.22 -0.53 -32.33
CA ALA A 69 -13.30 -1.43 -32.78
C ALA A 69 -13.53 -2.62 -31.86
N GLY A 70 -12.56 -2.94 -31.00
CA GLY A 70 -12.53 -4.17 -30.22
C GLY A 70 -12.11 -5.41 -31.03
N GLY A 71 -11.68 -6.44 -30.34
CA GLY A 71 -11.41 -7.75 -30.92
C GLY A 71 -10.07 -7.92 -31.65
N ARG A 72 -9.23 -6.89 -31.73
CA ARG A 72 -7.93 -6.95 -32.42
C ARG A 72 -7.00 -8.03 -31.85
N PHE A 73 -7.03 -8.24 -30.55
CA PHE A 73 -6.10 -9.11 -29.82
C PHE A 73 -6.73 -10.42 -29.33
N LEU A 74 -7.78 -10.91 -30.01
CA LEU A 74 -8.54 -12.11 -29.62
C LEU A 74 -7.83 -13.43 -29.88
N ASP A 75 -6.80 -13.46 -30.73
CA ASP A 75 -6.09 -14.66 -31.15
C ASP A 75 -4.57 -14.50 -31.05
N PRO A 76 -4.00 -14.42 -29.83
CA PRO A 76 -2.57 -14.22 -29.64
C PRO A 76 -1.76 -15.40 -30.16
N ALA A 77 -0.79 -15.16 -31.04
CA ALA A 77 -0.07 -16.18 -31.76
C ALA A 77 0.68 -17.19 -30.86
N ALA A 78 1.36 -16.71 -29.81
CA ALA A 78 2.09 -17.60 -28.90
C ALA A 78 1.16 -18.47 -28.05
N LEU A 79 0.00 -17.94 -27.60
CA LEU A 79 -0.98 -18.74 -26.87
C LEU A 79 -1.54 -19.84 -27.78
N ARG A 80 -1.91 -19.50 -29.02
CA ARG A 80 -2.38 -20.47 -30.01
C ARG A 80 -1.34 -21.56 -30.28
N ALA A 81 -0.07 -21.18 -30.49
CA ALA A 81 1.00 -22.12 -30.72
C ALA A 81 1.26 -23.04 -29.51
N ALA A 82 1.08 -22.53 -28.29
CA ALA A 82 1.18 -23.28 -27.04
C ALA A 82 -0.06 -24.10 -26.69
N GLY A 83 -1.13 -24.06 -27.49
CA GLY A 83 -2.41 -24.71 -27.18
C GLY A 83 -3.16 -24.10 -25.97
N VAL A 84 -2.77 -22.89 -25.54
CA VAL A 84 -3.39 -22.18 -24.43
C VAL A 84 -4.57 -21.36 -24.93
N ARG A 85 -5.73 -21.52 -24.28
CA ARG A 85 -6.95 -20.76 -24.63
C ARG A 85 -7.15 -19.61 -23.63
N LEU A 86 -7.58 -18.47 -24.14
CA LEU A 86 -8.09 -17.40 -23.31
C LEU A 86 -9.39 -17.85 -22.62
N ASP A 87 -9.50 -17.57 -21.33
CA ASP A 87 -10.76 -17.77 -20.60
C ASP A 87 -11.89 -16.90 -21.17
N PRO A 88 -13.17 -17.30 -21.01
CA PRO A 88 -14.31 -16.59 -21.60
C PRO A 88 -14.42 -15.11 -21.18
N ALA A 89 -14.12 -14.79 -19.92
CA ALA A 89 -14.21 -13.42 -19.40
C ALA A 89 -13.13 -12.52 -20.04
N ARG A 90 -11.90 -13.01 -20.13
CA ARG A 90 -10.80 -12.30 -20.80
C ARG A 90 -11.08 -12.12 -22.29
N ARG A 91 -11.61 -13.16 -22.95
CA ARG A 91 -11.99 -13.06 -24.36
C ARG A 91 -13.09 -12.02 -24.58
N ALA A 92 -14.09 -11.96 -23.70
CA ALA A 92 -15.15 -10.94 -23.75
C ALA A 92 -14.55 -9.53 -23.59
N ALA A 93 -13.67 -9.33 -22.61
CA ALA A 93 -13.01 -8.03 -22.38
C ALA A 93 -12.11 -7.60 -23.56
N LEU A 94 -11.42 -8.54 -24.22
CA LEU A 94 -10.66 -8.24 -25.45
C LEU A 94 -11.54 -7.88 -26.64
N ALA A 95 -12.78 -8.36 -26.67
CA ALA A 95 -13.75 -8.04 -27.72
C ALA A 95 -14.37 -6.63 -27.57
N GLU A 96 -14.31 -6.01 -26.38
CA GLU A 96 -14.84 -4.66 -26.15
C GLU A 96 -14.03 -3.61 -26.92
N PRO A 97 -14.65 -2.55 -27.46
CA PRO A 97 -13.94 -1.38 -27.97
C PRO A 97 -13.17 -0.62 -26.88
N GLY A 98 -12.04 0.00 -27.23
CA GLY A 98 -11.24 0.83 -26.32
C GLY A 98 -9.80 0.34 -26.19
N PHE A 99 -9.06 0.90 -25.22
CA PHE A 99 -7.67 0.53 -25.02
C PHE A 99 -7.54 -0.79 -24.27
N LYS A 100 -6.57 -1.63 -24.72
CA LYS A 100 -6.22 -2.90 -24.08
C LYS A 100 -4.91 -2.76 -23.30
N VAL A 101 -4.79 -3.52 -22.24
CA VAL A 101 -3.61 -3.49 -21.35
C VAL A 101 -2.92 -4.84 -21.40
N MET A 102 -1.73 -4.86 -21.99
CA MET A 102 -0.85 -6.03 -22.11
C MET A 102 0.58 -5.57 -22.38
N HIS A 103 1.55 -6.44 -22.09
CA HIS A 103 2.96 -6.09 -22.22
C HIS A 103 3.48 -6.21 -23.68
N VAL A 104 3.31 -7.38 -24.28
CA VAL A 104 3.75 -7.64 -25.67
C VAL A 104 2.64 -8.37 -26.42
N GLN A 105 2.10 -7.74 -27.46
CA GLN A 105 1.07 -8.38 -28.28
C GLN A 105 1.57 -9.73 -28.83
N ASP A 106 0.66 -10.67 -28.96
CA ASP A 106 0.87 -12.05 -29.38
C ASP A 106 1.67 -12.93 -28.42
N VAL A 107 2.47 -12.39 -27.50
CA VAL A 107 3.37 -13.17 -26.61
C VAL A 107 2.97 -13.03 -25.15
N ASP A 108 2.99 -11.81 -24.60
CA ASP A 108 2.74 -11.53 -23.19
C ASP A 108 1.48 -10.66 -23.05
N VAL A 109 0.34 -11.32 -23.28
CA VAL A 109 -0.98 -10.67 -23.39
C VAL A 109 -1.83 -10.82 -22.13
N LEU A 110 -1.34 -11.53 -21.12
CA LEU A 110 -2.09 -11.78 -19.90
C LEU A 110 -1.89 -10.64 -18.91
N SER A 111 -3.00 -10.10 -18.44
CA SER A 111 -3.07 -8.94 -17.57
C SER A 111 -4.05 -9.17 -16.42
N THR A 112 -3.82 -8.56 -15.26
CA THR A 112 -4.76 -8.53 -14.14
C THR A 112 -6.00 -7.69 -14.44
N CYS A 113 -5.91 -6.79 -15.44
CA CYS A 113 -7.00 -5.95 -15.91
C CYS A 113 -6.87 -5.75 -17.44
N VAL A 114 -7.68 -6.42 -18.23
CA VAL A 114 -7.55 -6.53 -19.70
C VAL A 114 -7.82 -5.24 -20.46
N THR A 115 -8.76 -4.40 -19.98
CA THR A 115 -9.08 -3.10 -20.58
C THR A 115 -8.55 -1.97 -19.72
N LEU A 116 -8.15 -0.86 -20.34
CA LEU A 116 -7.70 0.32 -19.61
C LEU A 116 -8.76 0.79 -18.62
N ARG A 117 -10.03 0.79 -19.02
CA ARG A 117 -11.15 1.17 -18.15
C ARG A 117 -11.26 0.30 -16.91
N ALA A 118 -11.00 -1.00 -17.02
CA ALA A 118 -10.99 -1.91 -15.88
C ALA A 118 -9.83 -1.62 -14.91
N CYS A 119 -8.63 -1.37 -15.44
CA CYS A 119 -7.45 -0.98 -14.65
C CYS A 119 -7.70 0.33 -13.89
N LEU A 120 -8.09 1.37 -14.62
CA LEU A 120 -8.39 2.68 -14.04
C LEU A 120 -9.54 2.62 -13.02
N GLY A 121 -10.58 1.84 -13.32
CA GLY A 121 -11.70 1.62 -12.40
C GLY A 121 -11.28 0.95 -11.11
N THR A 122 -10.35 0.01 -11.15
CA THR A 122 -9.78 -0.64 -9.94
C THR A 122 -9.01 0.37 -9.10
N ILE A 123 -8.11 1.14 -9.71
CA ILE A 123 -7.34 2.18 -9.03
C ILE A 123 -8.27 3.25 -8.45
N ARG A 124 -9.29 3.67 -9.20
CA ARG A 124 -10.25 4.68 -8.74
C ARG A 124 -11.07 4.21 -7.53
N ARG A 125 -11.57 2.97 -7.55
CA ARG A 125 -12.27 2.39 -6.38
C ARG A 125 -11.37 2.34 -5.16
N TRP A 126 -10.12 1.91 -5.34
CA TRP A 126 -9.14 1.90 -4.26
C TRP A 126 -8.89 3.32 -3.72
N SER A 127 -8.67 4.30 -4.58
CA SER A 127 -8.46 5.70 -4.21
C SER A 127 -9.64 6.30 -3.42
N ILE A 128 -10.88 5.98 -3.81
CA ILE A 128 -12.09 6.41 -3.08
C ILE A 128 -12.14 5.78 -1.69
N ALA A 129 -11.74 4.51 -1.57
CA ALA A 129 -11.70 3.80 -0.29
C ALA A 129 -10.58 4.31 0.65
N HIS A 130 -9.55 4.95 0.10
CA HIS A 130 -8.37 5.46 0.81
C HIS A 130 -8.19 6.97 0.57
N PRO A 131 -9.12 7.86 0.94
CA PRO A 131 -9.15 9.26 0.50
C PRO A 131 -7.91 10.08 0.90
N ASP A 132 -7.16 9.62 1.90
CA ASP A 132 -5.95 10.29 2.42
C ASP A 132 -4.64 9.73 1.84
N HIS A 133 -4.70 8.84 0.83
CA HIS A 133 -3.50 8.29 0.21
C HIS A 133 -2.63 9.40 -0.41
N ALA A 134 -1.30 9.22 -0.37
CA ALA A 134 -0.39 10.10 -1.11
C ALA A 134 -0.64 9.98 -2.63
N PRO A 135 -0.28 10.99 -3.42
CA PRO A 135 -0.51 10.98 -4.87
C PRO A 135 0.03 9.71 -5.54
N ILE A 136 -0.78 9.11 -6.42
CA ILE A 136 -0.38 7.94 -7.21
C ILE A 136 0.00 8.41 -8.61
N LEU A 137 1.22 8.08 -9.04
CA LEU A 137 1.66 8.26 -10.42
C LEU A 137 1.18 7.07 -11.26
N LEU A 138 0.39 7.33 -12.29
CA LEU A 138 0.04 6.37 -13.33
C LEU A 138 0.89 6.67 -14.56
N MET A 139 1.90 5.83 -14.82
CA MET A 139 2.82 5.95 -15.94
C MET A 139 2.35 5.06 -17.09
N PHE A 140 2.36 5.60 -18.30
CA PHE A 140 1.86 4.93 -19.48
C PHE A 140 2.91 4.79 -20.57
N ASN A 141 2.91 3.63 -21.24
CA ASN A 141 3.56 3.42 -22.52
C ASN A 141 2.50 3.18 -23.60
N ALA A 142 2.58 3.94 -24.67
CA ALA A 142 1.66 3.90 -25.81
C ALA A 142 2.19 2.93 -26.88
N LYS A 143 1.87 1.65 -26.74
CA LYS A 143 2.46 0.55 -27.52
C LYS A 143 1.98 0.54 -28.98
N ALA A 144 2.90 0.77 -29.89
CA ALA A 144 2.66 0.76 -31.33
C ALA A 144 3.70 -0.05 -32.14
N ASP A 145 4.60 -0.76 -31.44
CA ASP A 145 5.63 -1.58 -32.08
C ASP A 145 5.06 -2.74 -32.89
N PRO A 146 5.74 -3.21 -33.91
CA PRO A 146 5.38 -4.42 -34.63
C PRO A 146 5.36 -5.64 -33.68
N SER A 147 4.48 -6.61 -33.98
CA SER A 147 4.50 -7.88 -33.27
C SER A 147 5.87 -8.57 -33.41
N PRO A 148 6.43 -9.11 -32.30
CA PRO A 148 7.66 -9.89 -32.42
C PRO A 148 7.43 -11.27 -33.06
N VAL A 149 6.18 -11.67 -33.31
CA VAL A 149 5.82 -12.92 -33.98
C VAL A 149 5.56 -12.65 -35.45
N PRO A 150 6.21 -13.33 -36.39
CA PRO A 150 5.96 -13.20 -37.82
C PRO A 150 4.47 -13.43 -38.15
N GLY A 151 3.87 -12.49 -38.86
CA GLY A 151 2.44 -12.54 -39.17
C GLY A 151 1.50 -12.31 -37.98
N GLY A 152 2.02 -11.84 -36.86
CA GLY A 152 1.25 -11.49 -35.66
C GLY A 152 0.41 -10.24 -35.81
N THR A 153 -0.29 -9.89 -34.75
CA THR A 153 -1.25 -8.78 -34.70
C THR A 153 -0.52 -7.43 -34.80
N ALA A 154 -0.84 -6.63 -35.83
CA ALA A 154 -0.31 -5.28 -35.93
C ALA A 154 -0.97 -4.34 -34.88
N ALA A 155 -0.14 -3.67 -34.08
CA ALA A 155 -0.60 -2.58 -33.23
C ALA A 155 -1.01 -1.35 -34.05
N LEU A 156 -1.95 -0.57 -33.56
CA LEU A 156 -2.33 0.70 -34.17
C LEU A 156 -1.41 1.83 -33.68
N PRO A 157 -1.04 2.78 -34.54
CA PRO A 157 -0.21 3.91 -34.13
C PRO A 157 -0.97 4.85 -33.19
N PHE A 158 -0.23 5.53 -32.30
CA PHE A 158 -0.75 6.62 -31.49
C PHE A 158 -0.55 7.94 -32.22
N ASP A 159 -1.57 8.33 -32.98
CA ASP A 159 -1.72 9.65 -33.56
C ASP A 159 -2.45 10.63 -32.63
N ALA A 160 -2.64 11.89 -33.04
CA ALA A 160 -3.30 12.89 -32.22
C ALA A 160 -4.75 12.50 -31.84
N PRO A 161 -5.62 11.99 -32.75
CA PRO A 161 -6.96 11.50 -32.41
C PRO A 161 -6.93 10.33 -31.39
N THR A 162 -5.97 9.42 -31.50
CA THR A 162 -5.80 8.29 -30.57
C THR A 162 -5.40 8.78 -29.18
N PHE A 163 -4.49 9.73 -29.08
CA PHE A 163 -4.15 10.38 -27.81
C PHE A 163 -5.33 11.17 -27.21
N ASP A 164 -6.12 11.85 -28.04
CA ASP A 164 -7.33 12.53 -27.58
C ASP A 164 -8.39 11.52 -27.05
N ALA A 165 -8.46 10.34 -27.65
CA ALA A 165 -9.30 9.26 -27.15
C ALA A 165 -8.80 8.70 -25.81
N LEU A 166 -7.49 8.57 -25.63
CA LEU A 166 -6.87 8.14 -24.38
C LEU A 166 -7.14 9.14 -23.25
N ASP A 167 -6.94 10.45 -23.49
CA ASP A 167 -7.28 11.50 -22.53
C ASP A 167 -8.77 11.45 -22.14
N ARG A 168 -9.68 11.21 -23.11
CA ARG A 168 -11.13 11.08 -22.84
C ARG A 168 -11.45 9.85 -22.00
N GLU A 169 -10.83 8.70 -22.26
CA GLU A 169 -11.08 7.48 -21.49
C GLU A 169 -10.62 7.64 -20.04
N ILE A 170 -9.48 8.30 -19.80
CA ILE A 170 -9.00 8.63 -18.46
C ILE A 170 -9.98 9.58 -17.74
N ARG A 171 -10.40 10.65 -18.39
CA ARG A 171 -11.34 11.64 -17.82
C ARG A 171 -12.72 11.05 -17.54
N ALA A 172 -13.12 9.99 -18.25
CA ALA A 172 -14.37 9.27 -17.97
C ALA A 172 -14.34 8.49 -16.64
N VAL A 173 -13.15 8.15 -16.14
CA VAL A 173 -12.97 7.42 -14.87
C VAL A 173 -12.55 8.37 -13.74
N PHE A 174 -11.64 9.30 -14.00
CA PHE A 174 -11.14 10.26 -13.03
C PHE A 174 -11.68 11.66 -13.29
N PRO A 175 -12.60 12.17 -12.45
CA PRO A 175 -13.04 13.55 -12.57
C PRO A 175 -11.89 14.53 -12.26
N PRO A 176 -11.96 15.80 -12.71
CA PRO A 176 -10.88 16.78 -12.49
C PRO A 176 -10.42 16.89 -11.03
N ALA A 177 -11.35 16.83 -10.07
CA ALA A 177 -11.02 16.91 -8.65
C ALA A 177 -10.16 15.73 -8.14
N ALA A 178 -10.14 14.61 -8.86
CA ALA A 178 -9.37 13.41 -8.49
C ALA A 178 -8.02 13.31 -9.23
N MET A 179 -7.67 14.30 -10.03
CA MET A 179 -6.43 14.36 -10.81
C MET A 179 -5.56 15.56 -10.43
N ILE A 180 -4.28 15.44 -10.74
CA ILE A 180 -3.33 16.55 -10.82
C ILE A 180 -2.84 16.57 -12.26
N THR A 181 -3.24 17.57 -13.02
CA THR A 181 -2.91 17.75 -14.44
C THR A 181 -1.77 18.76 -14.62
N PRO A 182 -1.14 18.83 -15.80
CA PRO A 182 -0.18 19.88 -16.11
C PRO A 182 -0.74 21.30 -15.88
N ASP A 183 -2.02 21.55 -16.19
CA ASP A 183 -2.66 22.85 -15.95
C ASP A 183 -2.76 23.19 -14.46
N ASP A 184 -3.02 22.19 -13.59
CA ASP A 184 -3.06 22.38 -12.13
C ASP A 184 -1.71 22.77 -11.55
N VAL A 185 -0.61 22.43 -12.23
CA VAL A 185 0.77 22.75 -11.82
C VAL A 185 1.23 24.05 -12.47
N GLN A 186 1.00 24.21 -13.77
CA GLN A 186 1.43 25.42 -14.52
C GLN A 186 0.72 26.69 -14.02
N ARG A 187 -0.60 26.65 -13.84
CA ARG A 187 -1.40 27.79 -13.37
C ARG A 187 -1.05 29.09 -14.09
N GLY A 188 -0.64 30.14 -13.35
CA GLY A 188 -0.24 31.45 -13.89
C GLY A 188 1.20 31.57 -14.42
N TRP A 189 1.99 30.48 -14.40
CA TRP A 189 3.36 30.50 -14.91
C TRP A 189 3.40 30.48 -16.44
N PRO A 190 4.41 31.11 -17.07
CA PRO A 190 4.54 31.15 -18.54
C PRO A 190 4.66 29.77 -19.18
N THR A 191 5.31 28.82 -18.49
CA THR A 191 5.49 27.44 -18.92
C THR A 191 5.36 26.48 -17.73
N LEU A 192 5.10 25.21 -18.02
CA LEU A 192 5.09 24.15 -17.00
C LEU A 192 6.46 24.01 -16.32
N ARG A 193 7.54 24.12 -17.13
CA ARG A 193 8.93 24.13 -16.62
C ARG A 193 9.16 25.26 -15.62
N ASP A 194 8.74 26.49 -15.95
CA ASP A 194 8.89 27.62 -15.03
C ASP A 194 8.16 27.35 -13.71
N ALA A 195 6.95 26.80 -13.76
CA ALA A 195 6.21 26.44 -12.56
C ALA A 195 6.98 25.47 -11.66
N VAL A 196 7.44 24.33 -12.19
CA VAL A 196 8.08 23.30 -11.36
C VAL A 196 9.45 23.72 -10.80
N THR A 197 10.20 24.52 -11.55
CA THR A 197 11.50 25.03 -11.10
C THR A 197 11.40 26.15 -10.07
N HIS A 198 10.22 26.75 -9.90
CA HIS A 198 9.96 27.80 -8.90
C HIS A 198 8.96 27.35 -7.81
N GLY A 199 8.81 26.05 -7.61
CA GLY A 199 7.99 25.49 -6.51
C GLY A 199 6.51 25.39 -6.78
N GLY A 200 6.08 25.34 -8.06
CA GLY A 200 4.67 25.30 -8.49
C GLY A 200 3.93 23.97 -8.22
N TRP A 201 4.60 22.91 -7.76
CA TRP A 201 3.93 21.69 -7.37
C TRP A 201 2.95 21.95 -6.23
N PRO A 202 1.74 21.36 -6.24
CA PRO A 202 0.78 21.50 -5.14
C PRO A 202 1.35 20.93 -3.84
N THR A 203 0.84 21.44 -2.71
CA THR A 203 1.19 20.87 -1.41
C THR A 203 0.70 19.42 -1.31
N LEU A 204 1.33 18.65 -0.43
CA LEU A 204 0.93 17.25 -0.20
C LEU A 204 -0.54 17.16 0.22
N GLY A 205 -1.02 18.07 1.07
CA GLY A 205 -2.43 18.12 1.48
C GLY A 205 -3.39 18.41 0.32
N GLN A 206 -2.99 19.22 -0.66
CA GLN A 206 -3.78 19.44 -1.89
C GLN A 206 -3.74 18.26 -2.85
N SER A 207 -2.76 17.37 -2.69
CA SER A 207 -2.47 16.24 -3.57
C SER A 207 -3.02 14.90 -3.06
N ARG A 208 -3.34 14.78 -1.77
CA ARG A 208 -3.90 13.55 -1.21
C ARG A 208 -5.21 13.15 -1.88
N GLY A 209 -5.42 11.85 -2.05
CA GLY A 209 -6.59 11.28 -2.70
C GLY A 209 -6.63 11.47 -4.22
N LYS A 210 -5.53 11.97 -4.83
CA LYS A 210 -5.46 12.24 -6.26
C LYS A 210 -4.44 11.37 -6.97
N VAL A 211 -4.61 11.29 -8.29
CA VAL A 211 -3.67 10.64 -9.21
C VAL A 211 -3.07 11.65 -10.16
N LEU A 212 -1.87 11.38 -10.69
CA LEU A 212 -1.28 12.10 -11.81
C LEU A 212 -0.83 11.09 -12.85
N PHE A 213 -0.77 11.53 -14.10
CA PHE A 213 -0.47 10.68 -15.24
C PHE A 213 0.82 11.14 -15.91
N ALA A 214 1.68 10.19 -16.30
CA ALA A 214 2.87 10.47 -17.08
C ALA A 214 2.93 9.55 -18.32
N LEU A 215 3.31 10.12 -19.46
CA LEU A 215 3.56 9.41 -20.70
C LEU A 215 5.08 9.22 -20.84
N ASP A 216 5.52 7.96 -20.76
CA ASP A 216 6.92 7.57 -20.88
C ASP A 216 7.18 7.04 -22.27
N GLU A 217 7.46 7.96 -23.18
CA GLU A 217 7.67 7.67 -24.59
C GLU A 217 8.85 8.49 -25.13
N ASP A 218 9.31 8.11 -26.31
CA ASP A 218 10.36 8.82 -27.02
C ASP A 218 9.92 10.22 -27.53
N ALA A 219 10.89 11.04 -27.91
CA ALA A 219 10.65 12.42 -28.33
C ALA A 219 9.64 12.55 -29.49
N PRO A 220 9.63 11.72 -30.57
CA PRO A 220 8.62 11.77 -31.61
C PRO A 220 7.20 11.49 -31.12
N VAL A 221 7.01 10.56 -30.19
CA VAL A 221 5.70 10.19 -29.65
C VAL A 221 5.17 11.28 -28.73
N VAL A 222 5.99 11.76 -27.79
CA VAL A 222 5.59 12.86 -26.89
C VAL A 222 5.34 14.16 -27.65
N ALA A 223 6.05 14.42 -28.75
CA ALA A 223 5.80 15.57 -29.61
C ALA A 223 4.42 15.49 -30.28
N ARG A 224 3.99 14.30 -30.74
CA ARG A 224 2.62 14.10 -31.27
C ARG A 224 1.56 14.32 -30.18
N TYR A 225 1.79 13.83 -28.97
CA TYR A 225 0.89 14.08 -27.84
C TYR A 225 0.77 15.56 -27.48
N ARG A 226 1.90 16.25 -27.37
CA ARG A 226 1.96 17.68 -27.08
C ARG A 226 1.29 18.52 -28.16
N GLY A 227 1.51 18.18 -29.43
CA GLY A 227 1.05 18.94 -30.57
C GLY A 227 1.64 20.36 -30.60
N ALA A 228 0.84 21.35 -31.02
CA ALA A 228 1.28 22.75 -31.11
C ALA A 228 1.27 23.53 -29.79
N ARG A 229 1.04 22.86 -28.65
CA ARG A 229 0.99 23.51 -27.32
C ARG A 229 2.36 23.99 -26.89
N ARG A 230 2.41 25.12 -26.20
CA ARG A 230 3.68 25.61 -25.63
C ARG A 230 4.18 24.70 -24.52
N SER A 231 3.30 24.28 -23.64
CA SER A 231 3.55 23.28 -22.60
C SER A 231 2.67 22.05 -22.84
N LEU A 232 1.66 21.81 -21.99
CA LEU A 232 0.74 20.67 -22.08
C LEU A 232 -0.71 21.12 -21.80
N GLU A 233 -1.05 22.32 -22.24
CA GLU A 233 -2.33 22.96 -21.96
C GLU A 233 -3.50 22.06 -22.38
N GLY A 234 -4.41 21.76 -21.43
CA GLY A 234 -5.58 20.91 -21.63
C GLY A 234 -5.30 19.39 -21.67
N ARG A 235 -4.05 18.96 -21.59
CA ARG A 235 -3.64 17.54 -21.58
C ARG A 235 -3.75 16.92 -20.18
N VAL A 236 -3.83 15.58 -20.14
CA VAL A 236 -3.87 14.80 -18.91
C VAL A 236 -2.47 14.42 -18.44
N PHE A 237 -1.60 14.02 -19.37
CA PHE A 237 -0.29 13.49 -19.05
C PHE A 237 0.77 14.58 -18.91
N PHE A 238 1.61 14.46 -17.89
CA PHE A 238 2.99 14.93 -17.94
C PHE A 238 3.76 14.05 -18.94
N ILE A 239 4.82 14.55 -19.54
CA ILE A 239 5.59 13.81 -20.55
C ILE A 239 7.06 13.68 -20.16
N ASN A 240 7.66 12.54 -20.51
CA ASN A 240 9.11 12.40 -20.48
C ASN A 240 9.73 13.23 -21.62
N THR A 241 10.53 14.23 -21.29
CA THR A 241 11.11 15.16 -22.26
C THR A 241 12.41 15.76 -21.75
N ASP A 242 13.13 16.48 -22.60
CA ASP A 242 14.33 17.23 -22.20
C ASP A 242 14.02 18.28 -21.13
N GLU A 243 14.92 18.45 -20.15
CA GLU A 243 14.78 19.38 -19.02
C GLU A 243 14.67 20.85 -19.44
N ALA A 244 15.14 21.21 -20.66
CA ALA A 244 15.02 22.55 -21.20
C ALA A 244 13.66 22.81 -21.88
N SER A 245 12.88 21.77 -22.14
CA SER A 245 11.56 21.90 -22.76
C SER A 245 10.61 22.76 -21.91
N PRO A 246 9.82 23.67 -22.51
CA PRO A 246 8.76 24.38 -21.79
C PRO A 246 7.72 23.46 -21.14
N ALA A 247 7.57 22.23 -21.64
CA ALA A 247 6.67 21.19 -21.14
C ALA A 247 7.30 20.30 -20.05
N ALA A 248 8.56 20.52 -19.68
CA ALA A 248 9.27 19.66 -18.73
C ALA A 248 8.74 19.81 -17.30
N ALA A 249 8.35 18.70 -16.69
CA ALA A 249 7.98 18.58 -15.28
C ALA A 249 8.29 17.18 -14.74
N TYR A 250 8.27 16.18 -15.60
CA TYR A 250 8.49 14.77 -15.32
C TYR A 250 9.62 14.23 -16.21
N LEU A 251 10.45 13.37 -15.65
CA LEU A 251 11.56 12.72 -16.35
C LEU A 251 11.62 11.23 -15.99
N THR A 252 11.87 10.39 -16.98
CA THR A 252 12.22 8.99 -16.80
C THR A 252 13.73 8.83 -16.97
N LEU A 253 14.43 8.48 -15.89
CA LEU A 253 15.88 8.24 -15.85
C LEU A 253 16.11 6.87 -15.25
N ASN A 254 16.11 5.83 -16.08
CA ASN A 254 16.00 4.45 -15.66
C ASN A 254 17.28 3.84 -15.07
N ASP A 255 18.44 4.47 -15.24
CA ASP A 255 19.69 3.98 -14.67
C ASP A 255 20.15 4.84 -13.47
N PRO A 256 19.82 4.43 -12.23
CA PRO A 256 20.18 5.21 -11.04
C PRO A 256 21.69 5.19 -10.73
N ILE A 257 22.47 4.30 -11.33
CA ILE A 257 23.93 4.22 -11.17
C ILE A 257 24.60 5.20 -12.13
N GLU A 258 24.32 5.06 -13.43
CA GLU A 258 24.93 5.90 -14.48
C GLU A 258 24.38 7.33 -14.44
N ASP A 259 23.06 7.51 -14.26
CA ASP A 259 22.38 8.80 -14.24
C ASP A 259 22.33 9.46 -12.87
N THR A 260 23.01 8.94 -11.84
CA THR A 260 22.94 9.48 -10.46
C THR A 260 23.05 11.00 -10.40
N ALA A 261 24.05 11.57 -11.07
CA ALA A 261 24.29 13.02 -11.08
C ALA A 261 23.15 13.80 -11.72
N ARG A 262 22.62 13.32 -12.84
CA ARG A 262 21.49 13.91 -13.59
C ARG A 262 20.20 13.83 -12.78
N ILE A 263 19.89 12.66 -12.19
CA ILE A 263 18.73 12.46 -11.30
C ILE A 263 18.78 13.49 -10.16
N ARG A 264 19.89 13.59 -9.46
CA ARG A 264 20.04 14.52 -8.33
C ARG A 264 19.92 15.98 -8.74
N ALA A 265 20.45 16.37 -9.90
CA ALA A 265 20.32 17.70 -10.45
C ALA A 265 18.85 18.02 -10.80
N ALA A 266 18.17 17.14 -11.52
CA ALA A 266 16.77 17.30 -11.89
C ALA A 266 15.84 17.39 -10.66
N VAL A 267 16.04 16.53 -9.66
CA VAL A 267 15.29 16.57 -8.39
C VAL A 267 15.49 17.89 -7.66
N ARG A 268 16.72 18.38 -7.54
CA ARG A 268 16.99 19.69 -6.91
C ARG A 268 16.39 20.85 -7.69
N ALA A 269 16.36 20.76 -9.03
CA ALA A 269 15.74 21.76 -9.89
C ALA A 269 14.20 21.80 -9.77
N GLY A 270 13.57 20.78 -9.18
CA GLY A 270 12.13 20.75 -8.94
C GLY A 270 11.36 19.75 -9.78
N PHE A 271 12.00 19.06 -10.72
CA PHE A 271 11.36 18.03 -11.54
C PHE A 271 10.99 16.81 -10.70
N ILE A 272 9.93 16.11 -11.10
CA ILE A 272 9.65 14.75 -10.67
C ILE A 272 10.45 13.79 -11.54
N VAL A 273 11.14 12.86 -10.90
CA VAL A 273 11.95 11.83 -11.57
C VAL A 273 11.44 10.45 -11.19
N ARG A 274 11.27 9.59 -12.20
CA ARG A 274 11.11 8.14 -12.05
C ARG A 274 12.43 7.45 -12.41
N THR A 275 12.82 6.44 -11.62
CA THR A 275 13.97 5.57 -11.89
C THR A 275 13.62 4.11 -11.63
N ARG A 276 14.52 3.16 -11.97
CA ARG A 276 14.31 1.72 -11.77
C ARG A 276 15.32 1.13 -10.78
N ALA A 277 14.80 0.34 -9.83
CA ALA A 277 15.59 -0.40 -8.85
C ALA A 277 16.14 -1.73 -9.39
N ASP A 278 15.55 -2.24 -10.46
CA ASP A 278 15.93 -3.46 -11.18
C ASP A 278 15.57 -3.35 -12.67
N SER A 279 16.19 -4.19 -13.51
CA SER A 279 15.95 -4.18 -14.95
C SER A 279 16.14 -5.58 -15.52
N GLY A 280 15.18 -6.06 -16.32
CA GLY A 280 15.24 -7.34 -17.01
C GLY A 280 15.42 -8.54 -16.07
N THR A 281 14.98 -8.43 -14.80
CA THR A 281 15.09 -9.46 -13.75
C THR A 281 16.51 -9.82 -13.28
N ALA A 282 17.54 -9.21 -13.85
CA ALA A 282 18.94 -9.60 -13.63
C ALA A 282 19.38 -9.41 -12.17
N GLU A 283 19.10 -8.25 -11.59
CA GLU A 283 19.44 -7.93 -10.21
C GLU A 283 18.75 -8.87 -9.21
N ALA A 284 17.47 -9.15 -9.44
CA ALA A 284 16.72 -10.05 -8.56
C ALA A 284 17.24 -11.50 -8.63
N ARG A 285 17.57 -12.00 -9.83
CA ARG A 285 18.16 -13.33 -10.01
C ARG A 285 19.51 -13.46 -9.33
N ALA A 286 20.35 -12.42 -9.42
CA ALA A 286 21.67 -12.38 -8.80
C ALA A 286 21.63 -11.99 -7.31
N ASN A 287 20.47 -11.59 -6.78
CA ASN A 287 20.32 -10.91 -5.48
C ASN A 287 21.27 -9.70 -5.35
N ASP A 288 21.47 -8.97 -6.45
CA ASP A 288 22.29 -7.76 -6.47
C ASP A 288 21.46 -6.53 -6.07
N THR A 289 21.80 -5.94 -4.94
CA THR A 289 21.05 -4.82 -4.37
C THR A 289 21.61 -3.45 -4.74
N ARG A 290 22.73 -3.37 -5.45
CA ARG A 290 23.45 -2.11 -5.74
C ARG A 290 22.58 -1.10 -6.49
N ARG A 291 21.87 -1.57 -7.53
CA ARG A 291 20.96 -0.71 -8.31
C ARG A 291 19.78 -0.23 -7.47
N ARG A 292 19.17 -1.11 -6.67
CA ARG A 292 18.11 -0.76 -5.71
C ARG A 292 18.56 0.31 -4.71
N GLU A 293 19.72 0.13 -4.12
CA GLU A 293 20.30 1.07 -3.16
C GLU A 293 20.60 2.42 -3.81
N ALA A 294 21.17 2.41 -5.03
CA ALA A 294 21.40 3.63 -5.82
C ALA A 294 20.08 4.35 -6.14
N ALA A 295 19.04 3.61 -6.55
CA ALA A 295 17.73 4.18 -6.86
C ALA A 295 17.11 4.87 -5.64
N LEU A 296 17.07 4.20 -4.49
CA LEU A 296 16.52 4.74 -3.24
C LEU A 296 17.32 5.95 -2.72
N ALA A 297 18.64 5.98 -2.92
CA ALA A 297 19.52 7.07 -2.51
C ALA A 297 19.60 8.23 -3.52
N SER A 298 19.10 8.04 -4.75
CA SER A 298 19.23 9.02 -5.84
C SER A 298 18.44 10.30 -5.58
N GLY A 299 17.34 10.21 -4.84
CA GLY A 299 16.36 11.26 -4.62
C GLY A 299 15.25 11.29 -5.65
N ALA A 300 15.20 10.35 -6.61
CA ALA A 300 14.03 10.18 -7.48
C ALA A 300 12.77 9.98 -6.63
N GLN A 301 11.68 10.62 -7.01
CA GLN A 301 10.42 10.57 -6.27
C GLN A 301 9.73 9.21 -6.42
N PHE A 302 9.88 8.58 -7.58
CA PHE A 302 9.26 7.29 -7.90
C PHE A 302 10.33 6.27 -8.28
N VAL A 303 10.45 5.22 -7.47
CA VAL A 303 11.39 4.11 -7.68
C VAL A 303 10.60 2.88 -8.10
N SER A 304 10.75 2.45 -9.34
CA SER A 304 10.00 1.35 -9.95
C SER A 304 10.74 0.02 -9.83
N THR A 305 10.01 -1.08 -9.67
CA THR A 305 10.55 -2.44 -9.56
C THR A 305 9.65 -3.49 -10.19
N ASP A 306 10.24 -4.62 -10.59
CA ASP A 306 9.53 -5.84 -10.94
C ASP A 306 9.25 -6.71 -9.69
N TYR A 307 9.84 -6.36 -8.54
CA TYR A 307 9.85 -7.18 -7.32
C TYR A 307 9.42 -6.38 -6.08
N LEU A 308 8.18 -5.93 -6.06
CA LEU A 308 7.60 -5.34 -4.85
C LEU A 308 7.49 -6.37 -3.71
N TRP A 309 7.40 -7.66 -4.08
CA TRP A 309 7.46 -8.83 -3.21
C TRP A 309 8.58 -9.78 -3.66
N PRO A 310 9.12 -10.59 -2.74
CA PRO A 310 10.03 -11.65 -3.13
C PRO A 310 9.35 -12.64 -4.08
N GLU A 311 10.05 -13.04 -5.15
CA GLU A 311 9.58 -14.13 -6.01
C GLU A 311 10.05 -15.47 -5.41
N PRO A 312 9.11 -16.36 -4.99
CA PRO A 312 9.47 -17.62 -4.34
C PRO A 312 10.42 -18.51 -5.15
N LYS A 313 10.32 -18.47 -6.48
CA LYS A 313 11.20 -19.26 -7.37
C LYS A 313 12.67 -18.87 -7.25
N LEU A 314 12.99 -17.64 -6.90
CA LEU A 314 14.36 -17.16 -6.73
C LEU A 314 14.96 -17.56 -5.39
N ALA A 315 14.15 -17.84 -4.38
CA ALA A 315 14.54 -18.29 -3.03
C ALA A 315 15.63 -17.43 -2.35
N ASN A 316 15.80 -16.17 -2.75
CA ASN A 316 16.84 -15.26 -2.27
C ASN A 316 16.33 -14.04 -1.52
N GLY A 317 14.99 -13.86 -1.44
CA GLY A 317 14.36 -12.77 -0.71
C GLY A 317 14.49 -11.38 -1.34
N TYR A 318 14.95 -11.25 -2.58
CA TYR A 318 15.05 -9.95 -3.26
C TYR A 318 13.69 -9.26 -3.34
N GLN A 319 13.64 -8.03 -2.86
CA GLN A 319 12.46 -7.15 -2.94
C GLN A 319 12.90 -5.69 -2.89
N VAL A 320 12.02 -4.80 -3.34
CA VAL A 320 12.24 -3.36 -3.30
C VAL A 320 11.11 -2.69 -2.54
N ARG A 321 11.44 -2.10 -1.39
CA ARG A 321 10.54 -1.33 -0.53
C ARG A 321 11.28 -0.20 0.15
N LEU A 322 10.56 0.80 0.60
CA LEU A 322 11.15 1.80 1.49
C LEU A 322 11.47 1.17 2.85
N PRO A 323 12.56 1.60 3.51
CA PRO A 323 12.90 1.15 4.86
C PRO A 323 11.76 1.39 5.86
N GLY A 324 11.60 0.48 6.83
CA GLY A 324 10.60 0.63 7.90
C GLY A 324 9.15 0.35 7.49
N GLY A 325 8.90 -0.27 6.31
CA GLY A 325 7.55 -0.64 5.88
C GLY A 325 6.64 0.56 5.58
N VAL A 326 7.21 1.72 5.26
CA VAL A 326 6.42 2.90 4.87
C VAL A 326 6.10 2.87 3.38
N ALA A 327 4.92 3.37 3.00
CA ALA A 327 4.53 3.54 1.59
C ALA A 327 5.22 4.76 0.98
N VAL A 328 5.30 5.85 1.74
CA VAL A 328 5.84 7.13 1.30
C VAL A 328 6.67 7.76 2.39
N ALA A 329 7.89 8.14 2.05
CA ALA A 329 8.82 8.85 2.92
C ALA A 329 9.11 10.26 2.38
N CYS A 330 9.79 11.07 3.18
CA CYS A 330 10.34 12.35 2.71
C CYS A 330 11.51 12.13 1.77
N ASN A 331 11.53 12.92 0.71
CA ASN A 331 12.63 12.93 -0.24
C ASN A 331 13.95 13.32 0.45
N PRO A 332 15.00 12.49 0.35
CA PRO A 332 16.25 12.73 1.07
C PRO A 332 17.00 13.97 0.61
N LEU A 333 16.78 14.44 -0.63
CA LEU A 333 17.46 15.63 -1.18
C LEU A 333 16.66 16.92 -0.95
N ARG A 334 15.34 16.83 -0.77
CA ARG A 334 14.45 18.00 -0.76
C ARG A 334 13.83 18.27 0.60
N ALA A 335 13.56 17.24 1.37
CA ALA A 335 12.68 17.38 2.54
C ALA A 335 13.11 16.61 3.80
N ALA A 336 14.28 16.00 3.83
CA ALA A 336 14.73 15.16 4.94
C ALA A 336 14.55 15.83 6.32
N ALA A 337 14.99 17.08 6.46
CA ALA A 337 14.88 17.83 7.72
C ALA A 337 13.43 18.18 8.11
N ARG A 338 12.50 18.27 7.14
CA ARG A 338 11.10 18.66 7.40
C ARG A 338 10.25 17.52 7.95
N CYS A 339 10.65 16.28 7.72
CA CYS A 339 9.94 15.10 8.22
C CYS A 339 10.45 14.59 9.56
N ALA A 340 11.64 14.96 10.01
CA ALA A 340 12.24 14.49 11.25
C ALA A 340 12.15 12.95 11.45
N GLY A 341 12.31 12.17 10.37
CA GLY A 341 12.22 10.70 10.37
C GLY A 341 10.81 10.11 10.41
N LEU A 342 9.76 10.93 10.38
CA LEU A 342 8.38 10.43 10.34
C LEU A 342 8.00 9.98 8.93
N ALA A 343 7.24 8.89 8.83
CA ALA A 343 6.62 8.45 7.59
C ALA A 343 5.59 9.49 7.10
N VAL A 344 5.56 9.72 5.80
CA VAL A 344 4.51 10.54 5.16
C VAL A 344 3.23 9.73 5.02
N GLU A 345 3.38 8.45 4.73
CA GLU A 345 2.31 7.46 4.67
C GLU A 345 2.87 6.09 5.03
N THR A 346 2.19 5.35 5.89
CA THR A 346 2.52 3.95 6.16
C THR A 346 1.88 3.08 5.09
N ALA A 347 2.56 2.01 4.69
CA ALA A 347 1.94 0.96 3.90
C ALA A 347 0.75 0.38 4.69
N GLY A 348 -0.20 -0.18 3.97
CA GLY A 348 -1.21 -1.05 4.57
C GLY A 348 -0.57 -2.20 5.36
N PRO A 349 -1.34 -3.08 5.99
CA PRO A 349 -0.78 -4.21 6.74
C PRO A 349 0.26 -4.93 5.88
N PRO A 350 1.34 -5.43 6.49
CA PRO A 350 2.46 -6.01 5.75
C PRO A 350 1.95 -7.08 4.77
N ASP A 351 2.55 -7.13 3.57
CA ASP A 351 2.19 -8.09 2.50
C ASP A 351 2.37 -9.55 2.85
N ASN A 352 2.86 -9.80 4.02
CA ASN A 352 2.96 -11.10 4.63
C ASN A 352 1.75 -11.41 5.53
N ALA A 353 0.72 -10.57 5.58
CA ALA A 353 -0.53 -10.91 6.28
C ALA A 353 -1.05 -12.27 5.80
N TYR A 354 -1.52 -13.08 6.74
CA TYR A 354 -2.04 -14.41 6.42
C TYR A 354 -3.34 -14.37 5.63
N LEU A 355 -4.16 -13.33 5.84
CA LEU A 355 -5.46 -13.20 5.20
C LEU A 355 -5.38 -12.24 4.02
N SER A 356 -5.80 -12.72 2.85
CA SER A 356 -6.11 -11.85 1.72
C SER A 356 -7.32 -10.97 2.02
N ALA A 357 -7.58 -9.96 1.20
CA ALA A 357 -8.77 -9.13 1.33
C ALA A 357 -10.08 -9.96 1.28
N GLU A 358 -10.12 -10.99 0.41
CA GLU A 358 -11.28 -11.87 0.25
C GLU A 358 -11.45 -12.84 1.43
N ALA A 359 -10.35 -13.28 2.05
CA ALA A 359 -10.36 -14.16 3.22
C ALA A 359 -10.62 -13.42 4.53
N THR A 360 -10.47 -12.08 4.50
CA THR A 360 -10.70 -11.25 5.68
C THR A 360 -12.20 -11.09 5.94
N PRO A 361 -12.69 -11.35 7.17
CA PRO A 361 -14.10 -11.18 7.50
C PRO A 361 -14.59 -9.76 7.26
N ASP A 362 -15.74 -9.61 6.60
CA ASP A 362 -16.40 -8.31 6.42
C ASP A 362 -16.88 -7.75 7.76
N GLY A 363 -16.14 -6.80 8.31
CA GLY A 363 -16.46 -6.17 9.58
C GLY A 363 -17.83 -5.49 9.63
N LEU A 364 -18.34 -4.98 8.51
CA LEU A 364 -19.69 -4.37 8.45
C LEU A 364 -20.81 -5.38 8.65
N ARG A 365 -20.56 -6.66 8.36
CA ARG A 365 -21.51 -7.75 8.54
C ARG A 365 -21.34 -8.49 9.87
N VAL A 366 -20.11 -8.55 10.38
CA VAL A 366 -19.77 -9.28 11.61
C VAL A 366 -20.01 -8.45 12.85
N LEU A 367 -19.69 -7.14 12.81
CA LEU A 367 -19.81 -6.29 13.98
C LEU A 367 -21.21 -5.66 14.08
N PRO A 368 -21.76 -5.49 15.29
CA PRO A 368 -22.99 -4.74 15.46
C PRO A 368 -22.76 -3.28 15.03
N PRO A 369 -23.80 -2.55 14.62
CA PRO A 369 -23.66 -1.11 14.35
C PRO A 369 -23.38 -0.35 15.64
N PRO A 370 -22.67 0.80 15.57
CA PRO A 370 -22.45 1.64 16.75
C PRO A 370 -23.77 2.12 17.35
N PRO A 371 -23.82 2.39 18.67
CA PRO A 371 -25.02 2.84 19.34
C PRO A 371 -25.62 4.12 18.71
N ARG A 372 -26.91 4.10 18.42
CA ARG A 372 -27.61 5.28 17.91
C ARG A 372 -27.59 6.41 18.93
N PRO A 373 -27.41 7.68 18.52
CA PRO A 373 -27.52 8.82 19.42
C PRO A 373 -28.82 8.77 20.24
N GLY A 374 -28.72 9.03 21.56
CA GLY A 374 -29.90 8.99 22.46
C GLY A 374 -30.32 7.60 22.93
N SER A 375 -29.76 6.51 22.41
CA SER A 375 -30.07 5.15 22.88
C SER A 375 -29.54 4.87 24.29
N ALA A 376 -30.02 3.81 24.93
CA ALA A 376 -29.52 3.36 26.24
C ALA A 376 -28.02 2.99 26.17
N ALA A 377 -27.57 2.36 25.11
CA ALA A 377 -26.18 2.02 24.88
C ALA A 377 -25.29 3.28 24.73
N ALA A 378 -25.73 4.29 23.96
CA ALA A 378 -25.01 5.56 23.86
C ALA A 378 -24.96 6.32 25.19
N ARG A 379 -25.99 6.21 26.05
CA ARG A 379 -25.95 6.75 27.41
C ARG A 379 -24.96 6.01 28.30
N ALA A 380 -24.90 4.67 28.18
CA ALA A 380 -23.94 3.84 28.89
C ALA A 380 -22.48 4.16 28.50
N ASP A 381 -22.22 4.40 27.21
CA ASP A 381 -20.89 4.83 26.74
C ASP A 381 -20.46 6.15 27.38
N ARG A 382 -21.36 7.15 27.41
CA ARG A 382 -21.07 8.44 28.06
C ARG A 382 -20.87 8.30 29.57
N ALA A 383 -21.69 7.49 30.24
CA ALA A 383 -21.55 7.21 31.67
C ALA A 383 -20.22 6.53 32.00
N MET A 384 -19.82 5.57 31.18
CA MET A 384 -18.51 4.89 31.30
C MET A 384 -17.35 5.88 31.10
N PHE A 385 -17.41 6.72 30.08
CA PHE A 385 -16.42 7.77 29.87
C PHE A 385 -16.31 8.68 31.09
N ALA A 386 -17.42 9.18 31.62
CA ALA A 386 -17.44 10.06 32.80
C ALA A 386 -16.88 9.35 34.06
N ALA A 387 -17.28 8.10 34.29
CA ALA A 387 -16.83 7.32 35.45
C ALA A 387 -15.33 7.07 35.44
N THR A 388 -14.78 6.69 34.28
CA THR A 388 -13.36 6.37 34.14
C THR A 388 -12.45 7.59 34.27
N ARG A 389 -12.96 8.84 34.10
CA ARG A 389 -12.17 10.08 34.34
C ARG A 389 -11.72 10.22 35.79
N ARG A 390 -12.47 9.65 36.74
CA ARG A 390 -12.09 9.64 38.17
C ARG A 390 -10.84 8.81 38.48
N LEU A 391 -10.43 7.95 37.55
CA LEU A 391 -9.23 7.13 37.67
C LEU A 391 -7.95 7.88 37.29
N ALA A 392 -8.03 9.11 36.81
CA ALA A 392 -6.86 9.89 36.43
C ALA A 392 -5.83 9.94 37.56
N GLY A 393 -4.58 9.56 37.25
CA GLY A 393 -3.49 9.47 38.20
C GLY A 393 -3.44 8.20 39.10
N SER A 394 -4.47 7.33 39.04
CA SER A 394 -4.47 6.06 39.78
C SER A 394 -3.51 5.02 39.15
N PRO A 395 -3.15 3.95 39.90
CA PRO A 395 -2.40 2.83 39.33
C PRO A 395 -3.06 2.22 38.06
N ARG A 396 -4.40 2.11 38.05
CA ARG A 396 -5.13 1.63 36.86
C ARG A 396 -4.99 2.57 35.65
N TRP A 397 -4.93 3.88 35.90
CA TRP A 397 -4.66 4.86 34.85
C TRP A 397 -3.25 4.74 34.31
N GLN A 398 -2.25 4.49 35.17
CA GLN A 398 -0.86 4.30 34.76
C GLN A 398 -0.71 3.07 33.86
N VAL A 399 -1.37 1.96 34.19
CA VAL A 399 -1.44 0.79 33.30
C VAL A 399 -2.10 1.17 31.97
N ALA A 400 -3.19 1.95 31.98
CA ALA A 400 -3.82 2.40 30.74
C ALA A 400 -2.93 3.34 29.90
N GLN A 401 -2.00 4.06 30.53
CA GLN A 401 -0.99 4.86 29.82
C GLN A 401 0.08 3.98 29.18
N SER A 402 0.56 2.94 29.87
CA SER A 402 1.51 2.00 29.26
C SER A 402 0.89 1.23 28.10
N ASP A 403 -0.39 0.90 28.18
CA ASP A 403 -1.17 0.22 27.13
C ASP A 403 -1.49 1.09 25.89
N VAL A 404 -1.00 2.32 25.81
CA VAL A 404 -1.04 3.15 24.60
C VAL A 404 -0.06 2.65 23.54
N VAL A 405 1.07 2.12 23.97
CA VAL A 405 2.05 1.42 23.13
C VAL A 405 1.50 0.02 22.80
N THR A 406 1.84 -0.55 21.67
CA THR A 406 1.28 -1.83 21.18
C THR A 406 2.31 -2.95 21.09
N GLU A 407 3.32 -2.93 21.95
CA GLU A 407 4.36 -3.98 22.01
C GLU A 407 3.87 -5.19 22.81
N ALA A 408 3.41 -6.25 22.12
CA ALA A 408 2.78 -7.42 22.71
C ALA A 408 3.64 -8.09 23.80
N PHE A 409 4.95 -8.19 23.60
CA PHE A 409 5.84 -8.86 24.55
C PHE A 409 5.96 -8.12 25.88
N ASP A 410 5.90 -6.79 25.88
CA ASP A 410 5.92 -6.00 27.11
C ASP A 410 4.60 -6.14 27.88
N HIS A 411 3.47 -6.10 27.20
CA HIS A 411 2.15 -6.16 27.82
C HIS A 411 1.83 -7.52 28.41
N PHE A 412 2.26 -8.59 27.77
CA PHE A 412 1.96 -9.96 28.21
C PHE A 412 3.06 -10.61 29.05
N ALA A 413 4.16 -9.90 29.35
CA ALA A 413 5.29 -10.50 30.09
C ALA A 413 4.87 -11.14 31.42
N CYS A 414 4.10 -10.44 32.26
CA CYS A 414 3.59 -10.96 33.53
C CYS A 414 2.61 -12.12 33.33
N ALA A 415 1.73 -12.03 32.33
CA ALA A 415 0.77 -13.08 32.01
C ALA A 415 1.46 -14.35 31.49
N LEU A 416 2.47 -14.23 30.65
CA LEU A 416 3.29 -15.32 30.12
C LEU A 416 4.25 -15.92 31.18
N GLY A 417 4.60 -15.13 32.20
CA GLY A 417 5.61 -15.50 33.20
C GLY A 417 7.05 -15.46 32.67
N ALA A 418 7.29 -14.77 31.54
CA ALA A 418 8.58 -14.69 30.87
C ALA A 418 8.76 -13.33 30.21
N LYS A 419 9.95 -12.73 30.25
CA LYS A 419 10.33 -11.56 29.49
C LYS A 419 10.86 -11.99 28.13
N LEU A 420 10.07 -11.78 27.09
CA LEU A 420 10.40 -12.12 25.72
C LEU A 420 10.68 -10.86 24.90
N THR A 421 11.42 -11.01 23.82
CA THR A 421 11.68 -9.96 22.84
C THR A 421 11.56 -10.54 21.43
N PRO A 422 11.37 -9.71 20.38
CA PRO A 422 11.39 -10.20 18.99
C PRO A 422 12.67 -10.99 18.63
N ALA A 423 13.80 -10.68 19.26
CA ALA A 423 15.05 -11.39 19.04
C ALA A 423 15.09 -12.78 19.69
N THR A 424 14.41 -12.97 20.83
CA THR A 424 14.37 -14.27 21.53
C THR A 424 13.30 -15.21 21.01
N VAL A 425 12.28 -14.67 20.35
CA VAL A 425 11.15 -15.42 19.74
C VAL A 425 10.81 -14.89 18.33
N PRO A 426 11.75 -14.98 17.37
CA PRO A 426 11.58 -14.37 16.05
C PRO A 426 10.44 -14.99 15.22
N VAL A 427 10.11 -16.26 15.41
CA VAL A 427 8.97 -16.89 14.71
C VAL A 427 7.66 -16.34 15.25
N LEU A 428 7.50 -16.29 16.58
CA LEU A 428 6.33 -15.71 17.23
C LEU A 428 6.19 -14.21 16.90
N ALA A 429 7.28 -13.46 16.92
CA ALA A 429 7.26 -12.06 16.56
C ALA A 429 6.73 -11.84 15.13
N ARG A 430 7.24 -12.59 14.16
CA ARG A 430 6.74 -12.55 12.78
C ARG A 430 5.28 -12.98 12.67
N LEU A 431 4.88 -13.99 13.45
CA LEU A 431 3.49 -14.46 13.46
C LEU A 431 2.54 -13.35 13.92
N LEU A 432 2.85 -12.69 15.04
CA LEU A 432 2.03 -11.60 15.56
C LEU A 432 2.00 -10.39 14.63
N ASP A 433 3.13 -10.03 14.01
CA ASP A 433 3.23 -8.95 13.02
C ASP A 433 2.37 -9.22 11.77
N ARG A 434 2.33 -10.50 11.32
CA ARG A 434 1.51 -10.93 10.18
C ARG A 434 0.03 -11.08 10.51
N ALA A 435 -0.31 -11.32 11.78
CA ALA A 435 -1.67 -11.48 12.25
C ALA A 435 -2.29 -10.11 12.53
N GLY A 436 -2.96 -9.52 11.54
CA GLY A 436 -3.54 -8.16 11.63
C GLY A 436 -5.06 -8.16 11.77
N THR A 437 -5.60 -7.12 12.41
CA THR A 437 -7.04 -6.87 12.52
C THR A 437 -7.53 -5.70 11.66
N ALA A 438 -6.62 -4.99 10.99
CA ALA A 438 -6.92 -3.77 10.22
C ALA A 438 -7.96 -4.02 9.12
N GLY A 439 -7.88 -5.14 8.41
CA GLY A 439 -8.84 -5.50 7.36
C GLY A 439 -10.29 -5.62 7.85
N VAL A 440 -10.50 -6.03 9.12
CA VAL A 440 -11.84 -6.10 9.74
C VAL A 440 -12.26 -4.74 10.32
N VAL A 441 -11.32 -4.02 10.92
CA VAL A 441 -11.57 -2.78 11.71
C VAL A 441 -11.75 -1.55 10.82
N ASP A 442 -10.83 -1.33 9.87
CA ASP A 442 -10.73 -0.07 9.15
C ASP A 442 -11.91 0.22 8.19
N PRO A 443 -12.47 -0.77 7.47
CA PRO A 443 -13.68 -0.54 6.68
C PRO A 443 -14.85 -0.03 7.54
N VAL A 444 -15.00 -0.57 8.75
CA VAL A 444 -16.06 -0.19 9.69
C VAL A 444 -15.85 1.23 10.24
N LYS A 445 -14.59 1.58 10.57
CA LYS A 445 -14.24 2.95 10.97
C LYS A 445 -14.56 3.96 9.87
N ARG A 446 -14.16 3.66 8.63
CA ARG A 446 -14.43 4.52 7.46
C ARG A 446 -15.91 4.69 7.19
N TYR A 447 -16.69 3.62 7.35
CA TYR A 447 -18.13 3.66 7.09
C TYR A 447 -18.90 4.48 8.11
N TYR A 448 -18.67 4.24 9.43
CA TYR A 448 -19.46 4.88 10.48
C TYR A 448 -18.92 6.22 10.94
N GLN A 449 -17.63 6.48 10.84
CA GLN A 449 -16.95 7.73 11.22
C GLN A 449 -17.35 8.25 12.61
N VAL A 450 -17.51 7.37 13.59
CA VAL A 450 -17.97 7.70 14.94
C VAL A 450 -16.94 8.59 15.63
N ARG A 451 -17.41 9.73 16.16
CA ARG A 451 -16.55 10.66 16.89
C ARG A 451 -16.09 10.07 18.23
N ARG A 452 -14.80 10.27 18.55
CA ARG A 452 -14.24 9.82 19.82
C ARG A 452 -14.87 10.49 21.03
N PRO A 453 -14.99 9.80 22.20
CA PRO A 453 -15.73 10.29 23.36
C PRO A 453 -15.16 11.55 24.01
N TRP A 454 -13.86 11.81 23.85
CA TRP A 454 -13.19 12.99 24.40
C TRP A 454 -13.32 14.26 23.55
N LEU A 455 -13.75 14.14 22.28
CA LEU A 455 -13.89 15.31 21.39
C LEU A 455 -14.96 16.27 21.90
N GLY A 456 -14.60 17.55 22.00
CA GLY A 456 -15.46 18.59 22.55
C GLY A 456 -15.46 18.66 24.08
N THR A 457 -14.60 17.89 24.77
CA THR A 457 -14.47 17.94 26.25
C THR A 457 -13.06 18.38 26.66
N ARG A 458 -12.92 18.86 27.90
CA ARG A 458 -11.63 19.12 28.56
C ARG A 458 -11.23 17.99 29.52
N ALA A 459 -12.04 16.94 29.62
CA ALA A 459 -11.80 15.82 30.52
C ALA A 459 -10.46 15.14 30.23
N PRO A 460 -9.69 14.70 31.22
CA PRO A 460 -8.36 14.10 30.99
C PRO A 460 -8.45 12.83 30.14
N ILE A 461 -7.47 12.64 29.26
CA ILE A 461 -7.19 11.37 28.57
C ILE A 461 -5.73 10.99 28.81
N CYS A 462 -5.40 9.70 28.76
CA CYS A 462 -4.07 9.22 29.15
C CYS A 462 -3.02 9.28 28.03
N GLN A 463 -3.35 9.86 26.88
CA GLN A 463 -2.46 10.01 25.73
C GLN A 463 -2.60 11.39 25.08
N PRO A 464 -1.65 11.86 24.26
CA PRO A 464 -1.73 13.16 23.60
C PRO A 464 -2.96 13.30 22.71
N ARG A 465 -3.60 14.46 22.75
CA ARG A 465 -4.73 14.83 21.88
C ARG A 465 -4.21 15.34 20.54
N THR A 466 -3.87 14.43 19.64
CA THR A 466 -3.37 14.79 18.31
C THR A 466 -4.50 14.92 17.29
N ALA A 467 -4.25 15.65 16.20
CA ALA A 467 -5.18 15.74 15.08
C ALA A 467 -5.41 14.35 14.43
N ALA A 468 -4.36 13.53 14.34
CA ALA A 468 -4.45 12.17 13.83
C ALA A 468 -5.36 11.28 14.70
N LEU A 469 -5.22 11.35 16.03
CA LEU A 469 -6.10 10.64 16.94
C LEU A 469 -7.56 11.11 16.83
N ALA A 470 -7.78 12.42 16.63
CA ALA A 470 -9.11 12.98 16.46
C ALA A 470 -9.78 12.53 15.14
N ALA A 471 -9.01 12.44 14.08
CA ALA A 471 -9.48 12.00 12.76
C ALA A 471 -9.74 10.49 12.66
N ASN A 472 -8.99 9.68 13.43
CA ASN A 472 -9.18 8.23 13.48
C ASN A 472 -10.40 7.88 14.35
N GLY A 473 -11.52 7.49 13.74
CA GLY A 473 -12.81 7.25 14.39
C GLY A 473 -12.78 6.39 15.66
N ASP A 474 -13.83 6.52 16.48
CA ASP A 474 -13.98 5.77 17.73
C ASP A 474 -14.23 4.28 17.49
N TYR A 475 -15.14 3.94 16.59
CA TYR A 475 -15.75 2.62 16.46
C TYR A 475 -15.32 1.86 15.19
N PRO A 476 -14.88 0.58 15.30
CA PRO A 476 -14.50 -0.14 16.51
C PRO A 476 -13.08 0.24 17.01
N SER A 477 -12.69 -0.19 18.21
CA SER A 477 -11.34 0.05 18.73
C SER A 477 -10.32 -0.90 18.12
N GLY A 478 -9.37 -0.39 17.32
CA GLY A 478 -8.29 -1.20 16.74
C GLY A 478 -7.33 -1.76 17.79
N HIS A 479 -6.97 -0.99 18.82
CA HIS A 479 -6.16 -1.49 19.94
C HIS A 479 -6.83 -2.66 20.68
N ALA A 480 -8.15 -2.56 20.94
CA ALA A 480 -8.86 -3.66 21.60
C ALA A 480 -8.94 -4.90 20.69
N ALA A 481 -9.06 -4.70 19.36
CA ALA A 481 -9.06 -5.79 18.40
C ALA A 481 -7.69 -6.51 18.34
N GLY A 482 -6.61 -5.74 18.17
CA GLY A 482 -5.24 -6.29 18.12
C GLY A 482 -4.87 -7.01 19.40
N GLY A 483 -4.96 -6.36 20.56
CA GLY A 483 -4.58 -6.96 21.82
C GLY A 483 -5.43 -8.16 22.23
N TRP A 484 -6.70 -8.24 21.78
CA TRP A 484 -7.52 -9.43 22.00
C TRP A 484 -7.11 -10.58 21.10
N MET A 485 -6.83 -10.32 19.82
CA MET A 485 -6.32 -11.32 18.89
C MET A 485 -4.96 -11.88 19.35
N GLU A 486 -4.04 -11.01 19.76
CA GLU A 486 -2.74 -11.41 20.34
C GLU A 486 -2.92 -12.29 21.57
N ALA A 487 -3.85 -11.93 22.46
CA ALA A 487 -4.16 -12.74 23.64
C ALA A 487 -4.70 -14.13 23.27
N LEU A 488 -5.55 -14.23 22.25
CA LEU A 488 -6.07 -15.52 21.75
C LEU A 488 -4.93 -16.40 21.21
N ILE A 489 -4.07 -15.85 20.38
CA ILE A 489 -2.90 -16.55 19.82
C ILE A 489 -1.96 -17.01 20.97
N LEU A 490 -1.60 -16.11 21.87
CA LEU A 490 -0.69 -16.43 22.98
C LEU A 490 -1.28 -17.46 23.96
N ALA A 491 -2.59 -17.40 24.22
CA ALA A 491 -3.28 -18.39 25.07
C ALA A 491 -3.29 -19.79 24.44
N GLU A 492 -3.39 -19.87 23.12
CA GLU A 492 -3.28 -21.13 22.39
C GLU A 492 -1.85 -21.69 22.41
N LEU A 493 -0.84 -20.82 22.33
CA LEU A 493 0.57 -21.20 22.35
C LEU A 493 1.08 -21.55 23.75
N ALA A 494 0.47 -20.99 24.81
CA ALA A 494 0.81 -21.22 26.22
C ALA A 494 -0.45 -21.58 27.04
N PRO A 495 -1.04 -22.78 26.83
CA PRO A 495 -2.32 -23.16 27.45
C PRO A 495 -2.26 -23.23 28.96
N ASP A 496 -1.08 -23.48 29.56
CA ASP A 496 -0.83 -23.42 31.00
C ASP A 496 -0.99 -22.02 31.61
N ARG A 497 -1.00 -20.97 30.75
CA ARG A 497 -1.14 -19.56 31.15
C ARG A 497 -2.35 -18.88 30.47
N ALA A 498 -3.21 -19.65 29.85
CA ALA A 498 -4.31 -19.12 29.04
C ALA A 498 -5.22 -18.15 29.83
N THR A 499 -5.52 -18.47 31.10
CA THR A 499 -6.38 -17.62 31.94
C THR A 499 -5.76 -16.25 32.18
N GLU A 500 -4.51 -16.18 32.54
CA GLU A 500 -3.80 -14.93 32.80
C GLU A 500 -3.62 -14.11 31.54
N ILE A 501 -3.30 -14.77 30.41
CA ILE A 501 -3.14 -14.12 29.11
C ILE A 501 -4.47 -13.51 28.63
N LEU A 502 -5.56 -14.27 28.65
CA LEU A 502 -6.87 -13.77 28.24
C LEU A 502 -7.39 -12.67 29.17
N ALA A 503 -7.17 -12.78 30.50
CA ALA A 503 -7.51 -11.73 31.43
C ALA A 503 -6.72 -10.43 31.12
N ARG A 504 -5.44 -10.55 30.77
CA ARG A 504 -4.60 -9.41 30.39
C ARG A 504 -5.03 -8.79 29.06
N GLY A 505 -5.34 -9.59 28.05
CA GLY A 505 -5.85 -9.11 26.77
C GLY A 505 -7.19 -8.35 26.89
N ARG A 506 -8.10 -8.85 27.76
CA ARG A 506 -9.33 -8.12 28.10
C ARG A 506 -9.02 -6.78 28.75
N ALA A 507 -8.15 -6.76 29.77
CA ALA A 507 -7.76 -5.54 30.47
C ALA A 507 -7.04 -4.53 29.55
N PHE A 508 -6.27 -4.98 28.56
CA PHE A 508 -5.66 -4.15 27.52
C PHE A 508 -6.73 -3.38 26.71
N GLY A 509 -7.79 -4.06 26.28
CA GLY A 509 -8.94 -3.41 25.64
C GLY A 509 -9.64 -2.43 26.59
N GLU A 510 -9.88 -2.82 27.87
CA GLU A 510 -10.48 -1.93 28.88
C GLU A 510 -9.65 -0.67 29.13
N SER A 511 -8.33 -0.76 29.00
CA SER A 511 -7.43 0.39 29.11
C SER A 511 -7.78 1.49 28.13
N ARG A 512 -8.39 1.19 27.00
CA ARG A 512 -8.83 2.20 26.02
C ARG A 512 -10.01 3.03 26.50
N MET A 513 -10.92 2.41 27.29
CA MET A 513 -12.01 3.14 27.97
C MET A 513 -11.47 3.99 29.11
N ILE A 514 -10.59 3.44 29.91
CA ILE A 514 -9.95 4.11 31.05
C ILE A 514 -9.09 5.28 30.55
N CYS A 515 -8.34 5.09 29.50
CA CYS A 515 -7.62 6.16 28.82
C CYS A 515 -8.54 7.26 28.27
N GLY A 516 -9.81 6.96 28.00
CA GLY A 516 -10.77 7.86 27.39
C GLY A 516 -10.59 7.99 25.88
N ALA A 517 -9.82 7.11 25.26
CA ALA A 517 -9.58 7.11 23.83
C ALA A 517 -10.75 6.52 23.04
N HIS A 518 -11.45 5.53 23.63
CA HIS A 518 -12.56 4.82 23.01
C HIS A 518 -13.76 4.68 23.96
N SER A 519 -14.97 4.59 23.37
CA SER A 519 -16.20 4.26 24.08
C SER A 519 -16.22 2.76 24.46
N LYS A 520 -17.11 2.40 25.39
CA LYS A 520 -17.31 1.01 25.81
C LYS A 520 -17.72 0.13 24.63
N SER A 521 -18.72 0.57 23.86
CA SER A 521 -19.20 -0.18 22.68
C SER A 521 -18.13 -0.34 21.60
N ALA A 522 -17.24 0.65 21.44
CA ALA A 522 -16.13 0.54 20.49
C ALA A 522 -15.10 -0.53 20.93
N VAL A 523 -14.86 -0.66 22.24
CA VAL A 523 -13.96 -1.69 22.79
C VAL A 523 -14.57 -3.08 22.64
N GLU A 524 -15.85 -3.25 22.97
CA GLU A 524 -16.56 -4.52 22.83
C GLU A 524 -16.61 -5.00 21.37
N ALA A 525 -16.87 -4.09 20.43
CA ALA A 525 -16.79 -4.39 19.00
C ALA A 525 -15.35 -4.70 18.56
N GLY A 526 -14.36 -4.08 19.19
CA GLY A 526 -12.95 -4.40 18.97
C GLY A 526 -12.61 -5.84 19.35
N TRP A 527 -13.02 -6.32 20.52
CA TRP A 527 -12.82 -7.72 20.92
C TRP A 527 -13.47 -8.69 19.93
N LEU A 528 -14.70 -8.39 19.47
CA LEU A 528 -15.37 -9.21 18.47
C LEU A 528 -14.63 -9.21 17.13
N ALA A 529 -14.09 -8.06 16.70
CA ALA A 529 -13.27 -7.97 15.50
C ALA A 529 -11.97 -8.80 15.61
N GLY A 530 -11.30 -8.74 16.77
CA GLY A 530 -10.11 -9.55 17.04
C GLY A 530 -10.40 -11.05 17.03
N ALA A 531 -11.54 -11.46 17.63
CA ALA A 531 -11.98 -12.86 17.60
C ALA A 531 -12.33 -13.34 16.19
N ALA A 532 -13.00 -12.49 15.38
CA ALA A 532 -13.33 -12.82 13.99
C ALA A 532 -12.08 -12.97 13.13
N ALA A 533 -11.11 -12.07 13.28
CA ALA A 533 -9.81 -12.14 12.59
C ALA A 533 -9.07 -13.43 12.99
N ASN A 534 -8.97 -13.73 14.29
CA ASN A 534 -8.33 -14.95 14.77
C ASN A 534 -8.98 -16.23 14.21
N ALA A 535 -10.31 -16.29 14.17
CA ALA A 535 -11.02 -17.43 13.60
C ALA A 535 -10.70 -17.63 12.10
N ALA A 536 -10.63 -16.53 11.33
CA ALA A 536 -10.28 -16.58 9.92
C ALA A 536 -8.82 -17.00 9.70
N LEU A 537 -7.88 -16.56 10.53
CA LEU A 537 -6.46 -16.95 10.47
C LEU A 537 -6.28 -18.47 10.50
N HIS A 538 -7.08 -19.19 11.27
CA HIS A 538 -7.01 -20.65 11.36
C HIS A 538 -7.40 -21.38 10.06
N ALA A 539 -8.06 -20.70 9.10
CA ALA A 539 -8.28 -21.25 7.76
C ALA A 539 -7.04 -21.21 6.88
N ASP A 540 -6.07 -20.32 7.15
CA ASP A 540 -4.84 -20.19 6.39
C ASP A 540 -3.81 -21.27 6.77
N ALA A 541 -3.28 -21.98 5.77
CA ALA A 541 -2.33 -23.07 5.99
C ALA A 541 -0.97 -22.58 6.50
N THR A 542 -0.54 -21.40 6.06
CA THR A 542 0.75 -20.80 6.47
C THR A 542 0.67 -20.34 7.91
N PHE A 543 -0.46 -19.73 8.31
CA PHE A 543 -0.68 -19.36 9.71
C PHE A 543 -0.60 -20.57 10.64
N ARG A 544 -1.27 -21.69 10.29
CA ARG A 544 -1.21 -22.91 11.12
C ARG A 544 0.19 -23.49 11.23
N ALA A 545 0.98 -23.47 10.14
CA ALA A 545 2.36 -23.92 10.14
C ALA A 545 3.25 -23.02 11.01
N ASP A 546 3.13 -21.70 10.88
CA ASP A 546 3.87 -20.73 11.68
C ASP A 546 3.44 -20.79 13.16
N LEU A 547 2.17 -21.04 13.46
CA LEU A 547 1.65 -21.21 14.80
C LEU A 547 2.27 -22.42 15.51
N GLU A 548 2.42 -23.54 14.82
CA GLU A 548 3.07 -24.73 15.39
C GLU A 548 4.58 -24.53 15.60
N ALA A 549 5.23 -23.83 14.66
CA ALA A 549 6.64 -23.43 14.83
C ALA A 549 6.82 -22.47 16.01
N ALA A 550 5.92 -21.48 16.17
CA ALA A 550 5.92 -20.55 17.29
C ALA A 550 5.64 -21.24 18.63
N ARG A 551 4.79 -22.29 18.67
CA ARG A 551 4.54 -23.11 19.86
C ARG A 551 5.83 -23.73 20.37
N SER A 552 6.57 -24.36 19.47
CA SER A 552 7.85 -25.00 19.80
C SER A 552 8.92 -23.98 20.21
N GLU A 553 8.96 -22.80 19.59
CA GLU A 553 9.88 -21.72 19.95
C GLU A 553 9.55 -21.13 21.31
N LEU A 554 8.28 -20.79 21.57
CA LEU A 554 7.83 -20.20 22.83
C LEU A 554 8.06 -21.14 24.00
N ALA A 555 7.80 -22.46 23.84
CA ALA A 555 8.02 -23.45 24.89
C ALA A 555 9.50 -23.49 25.32
N ARG A 556 10.44 -23.42 24.38
CA ARG A 556 11.89 -23.35 24.70
C ARG A 556 12.25 -21.99 25.30
N ALA A 557 11.85 -20.90 24.66
CA ALA A 557 12.22 -19.57 25.12
C ALA A 557 11.74 -19.27 26.55
N ARG A 558 10.56 -19.75 26.96
CA ARG A 558 10.05 -19.59 28.34
C ARG A 558 10.88 -20.28 29.40
N GLN A 559 11.65 -21.32 29.06
CA GLN A 559 12.54 -22.00 30.00
C GLN A 559 13.79 -21.17 30.31
N ASP A 560 14.30 -20.44 29.30
CA ASP A 560 15.56 -19.70 29.39
C ASP A 560 15.35 -18.20 29.63
N ALA A 561 14.12 -17.69 29.41
CA ALA A 561 13.83 -16.25 29.52
C ALA A 561 13.89 -15.76 30.99
N PRO A 562 14.34 -14.50 31.18
CA PRO A 562 14.26 -13.88 32.50
C PRO A 562 12.80 -13.82 33.00
N VAL A 563 12.60 -14.19 34.24
CA VAL A 563 11.30 -14.09 34.92
C VAL A 563 10.98 -12.59 35.11
N PRO A 564 9.76 -12.13 34.83
CA PRO A 564 9.34 -10.77 35.15
C PRO A 564 9.44 -10.48 36.66
N ASP A 565 9.73 -9.22 37.00
CA ASP A 565 9.82 -8.82 38.40
C ASP A 565 8.49 -9.06 39.13
N ARG A 566 8.55 -9.82 40.21
CA ARG A 566 7.36 -10.22 40.99
C ARG A 566 6.62 -9.05 41.64
N ALA A 567 7.33 -7.97 42.00
CA ALA A 567 6.70 -6.79 42.59
C ALA A 567 5.92 -6.03 41.51
N THR A 568 6.51 -5.87 40.33
CA THR A 568 5.86 -5.26 39.14
C THR A 568 4.60 -6.05 38.75
N CYS A 569 4.68 -7.37 38.65
CA CYS A 569 3.51 -8.18 38.27
C CYS A 569 2.40 -8.19 39.33
N ARG A 570 2.75 -8.12 40.63
CA ARG A 570 1.75 -7.94 41.71
C ARG A 570 1.08 -6.56 41.64
N ALA A 571 1.85 -5.50 41.36
CA ALA A 571 1.33 -4.16 41.23
C ALA A 571 0.39 -4.07 40.03
N GLU A 572 0.77 -4.64 38.87
CA GLU A 572 -0.11 -4.74 37.70
C GLU A 572 -1.40 -5.50 38.03
N ALA A 573 -1.30 -6.69 38.59
CA ALA A 573 -2.46 -7.50 38.98
C ALA A 573 -3.38 -6.78 39.97
N ALA A 574 -2.84 -6.00 40.90
CA ALA A 574 -3.61 -5.20 41.84
C ALA A 574 -4.31 -4.01 41.12
N ALA A 575 -3.66 -3.37 40.17
CA ALA A 575 -4.21 -2.28 39.37
C ALA A 575 -5.34 -2.73 38.42
N LEU A 576 -5.29 -4.00 37.98
CA LEU A 576 -6.27 -4.58 37.06
C LEU A 576 -7.55 -5.12 37.72
N ARG A 577 -7.56 -5.22 39.04
CA ARG A 577 -8.75 -5.61 39.86
C ARG A 577 -9.67 -4.43 40.10
#